data_f628883837a0e6df16adb881cb45a0e4
#
_entry.id   f628883837a0e6df16adb881cb45a0e4
#
_cell.length_a   1.000
_cell.length_b   1.000
_cell.length_c   1.000
_cell.angle_alpha   90.00
_cell.angle_beta   90.00
_cell.angle_gamma   90.00
#
_symmetry.space_group_name_H-M   'P 1'
#
loop_
_entity.id
_entity.type
_entity.pdbx_description
1 polymer ?
#
loop_
_entity_poly.entity_id
_entity_poly.type
_entity_poly.pdbx_seq_one_letter_code
_entity_poly.pdbx_strand_id
1 'polypeptide(L)'
;MSITKFSAFLLLALLSISMLQNLVLANHGHGGHHKNRNGYGPGSLKSFQCPSQCSRRCSRTQYHKPCMFFCQKCCNKCLCVPPGFYGNKGVCPCYNNWKTKEGGPKCP
;
A
#
# COMPACT_ATOMS: atom_id res chain seq x y z
N MET A 1 17.91 42.57 -33.11
CA MET A 1 18.23 41.41 -33.20
C MET A 1 18.62 40.78 -31.98
N SER A 2 19.59 41.19 -31.26
CA SER A 2 20.00 40.53 -30.08
C SER A 2 18.90 40.53 -29.08
N ILE A 3 18.08 41.48 -29.09
CA ILE A 3 17.00 41.53 -28.13
C ILE A 3 16.09 40.35 -28.24
N THR A 4 15.81 39.94 -29.42
CA THR A 4 14.89 38.85 -29.57
C THR A 4 15.52 37.61 -29.00
N LYS A 5 16.79 37.48 -29.11
CA LYS A 5 17.44 36.29 -28.66
C LYS A 5 17.37 36.21 -27.16
N PHE A 6 17.56 37.33 -26.51
CA PHE A 6 17.51 37.32 -25.08
C PHE A 6 16.15 36.91 -24.62
N SER A 7 15.14 37.38 -25.27
CA SER A 7 13.81 37.07 -24.86
C SER A 7 13.61 35.59 -24.94
N ALA A 8 14.11 35.02 -25.96
CA ALA A 8 13.94 33.59 -26.11
C ALA A 8 14.58 32.83 -24.96
N PHE A 9 15.74 33.24 -24.59
CA PHE A 9 16.44 32.56 -23.53
C PHE A 9 15.68 32.67 -22.23
N LEU A 10 15.19 33.80 -21.93
CA LEU A 10 14.51 34.01 -20.71
C LEU A 10 13.28 33.12 -20.65
N LEU A 11 12.59 33.01 -21.73
CA LEU A 11 11.41 32.20 -21.73
C LEU A 11 11.75 30.75 -21.47
N LEU A 12 12.78 30.28 -22.05
CA LEU A 12 13.16 28.91 -21.87
C LEU A 12 13.52 28.63 -20.42
N ALA A 13 14.20 29.57 -19.83
CA ALA A 13 14.61 29.39 -18.47
C ALA A 13 13.39 29.28 -17.57
N LEU A 14 12.42 30.10 -17.82
CA LEU A 14 11.25 30.09 -17.00
C LEU A 14 10.49 28.80 -17.13
N LEU A 15 10.44 28.28 -18.30
CA LEU A 15 9.72 27.04 -18.48
C LEU A 15 10.40 25.91 -17.74
N SER A 16 11.68 25.91 -17.73
CA SER A 16 12.40 24.86 -17.06
C SER A 16 12.08 24.88 -15.59
N ILE A 17 12.07 26.01 -15.02
CA ILE A 17 11.81 26.14 -13.60
C ILE A 17 10.42 25.64 -13.28
N SER A 18 9.47 25.95 -14.13
CA SER A 18 8.13 25.53 -13.87
C SER A 18 8.04 24.02 -13.81
N MET A 19 8.71 23.38 -14.69
CA MET A 19 8.63 21.95 -14.70
C MET A 19 9.20 21.33 -13.47
N LEU A 20 10.25 21.90 -12.95
CA LEU A 20 10.85 21.35 -11.77
C LEU A 20 9.90 21.47 -10.63
N GLN A 21 9.19 22.55 -10.55
CA GLN A 21 8.29 22.74 -9.46
C GLN A 21 7.19 21.72 -9.51
N ASN A 22 6.73 21.43 -10.66
CA ASN A 22 5.66 20.47 -10.78
C ASN A 22 6.12 19.13 -10.28
N LEU A 23 7.31 18.77 -10.57
CA LEU A 23 7.79 17.51 -10.15
C LEU A 23 7.84 17.45 -8.68
N VAL A 24 8.34 18.44 -8.09
CA VAL A 24 8.47 18.46 -6.66
C VAL A 24 7.12 18.28 -6.03
N LEU A 25 6.14 18.98 -6.49
CA LEU A 25 4.84 18.87 -5.94
C LEU A 25 4.31 17.49 -6.09
N ALA A 26 4.49 16.93 -7.21
CA ALA A 26 3.98 15.61 -7.43
C ALA A 26 4.55 14.67 -6.41
N ASN A 27 5.78 14.84 -6.09
CA ASN A 27 6.39 13.94 -5.20
C ASN A 27 5.90 14.16 -3.85
N HIS A 28 5.70 15.45 -3.47
CA HIS A 28 5.40 15.65 -2.20
C HIS A 28 4.13 15.32 -1.84
N GLY A 29 3.23 15.44 -2.65
CA GLY A 29 1.90 15.24 -2.35
C GLY A 29 1.62 13.99 -1.64
N HIS A 30 2.42 13.02 -1.79
CA HIS A 30 2.08 11.90 -1.08
C HIS A 30 3.17 11.41 -0.31
N GLY A 31 4.04 12.22 0.02
CA GLY A 31 5.15 11.76 0.74
C GLY A 31 4.76 11.02 1.95
N GLY A 32 3.72 11.44 2.56
CA GLY A 32 3.39 10.83 3.79
C GLY A 32 3.08 9.37 3.80
N HIS A 33 2.65 8.84 2.73
CA HIS A 33 2.29 7.53 2.84
C HIS A 33 3.24 6.66 2.28
N HIS A 34 4.35 7.14 2.01
CA HIS A 34 5.21 6.32 1.50
C HIS A 34 5.87 5.45 2.36
N LYS A 35 5.99 5.65 3.64
CA LYS A 35 6.71 4.84 4.48
C LYS A 35 6.37 3.46 4.22
N ASN A 36 5.23 3.18 3.79
CA ASN A 36 4.88 1.84 3.60
C ASN A 36 4.61 1.70 2.17
N ARG A 37 5.62 1.79 1.37
CA ARG A 37 5.48 1.76 0.00
C ARG A 37 4.68 0.70 -0.57
N ASN A 38 4.56 -0.41 -0.01
CA ASN A 38 3.82 -1.49 -0.57
C ASN A 38 2.41 -1.50 -0.02
N GLY A 39 2.10 -0.65 0.91
CA GLY A 39 0.79 -0.68 1.50
C GLY A 39 0.57 -1.83 2.45
N TYR A 40 1.62 -2.51 2.85
CA TYR A 40 1.48 -3.63 3.76
C TYR A 40 2.36 -3.44 5.00
N GLY A 41 2.06 -4.18 6.02
CA GLY A 41 2.78 -4.06 7.26
C GLY A 41 1.80 -3.81 8.38
N PRO A 42 2.20 -3.97 9.64
CA PRO A 42 1.30 -3.75 10.76
C PRO A 42 0.73 -2.35 10.73
N GLY A 43 -0.57 -2.24 10.89
CA GLY A 43 -1.20 -0.94 10.89
C GLY A 43 -1.41 -0.31 9.53
N SER A 44 -1.17 -1.04 8.46
CA SER A 44 -1.33 -0.48 7.12
C SER A 44 -2.80 -0.33 6.72
N LEU A 45 -3.70 -1.04 7.39
CA LEU A 45 -5.11 -0.96 7.09
C LEU A 45 -5.86 -0.39 8.27
N LYS A 46 -7.08 0.04 8.02
CA LYS A 46 -7.97 0.47 9.09
C LYS A 46 -8.95 -0.65 9.24
N SER A 47 -9.50 -0.84 10.43
CA SER A 47 -10.36 -1.97 10.69
C SER A 47 -11.55 -2.07 9.75
N PHE A 48 -12.08 -0.95 9.30
CA PHE A 48 -13.24 -1.02 8.43
C PHE A 48 -12.87 -1.54 7.03
N GLN A 49 -11.58 -1.70 6.75
CA GLN A 49 -11.16 -2.20 5.47
C GLN A 49 -11.00 -3.72 5.52
N CYS A 50 -11.06 -4.32 6.70
CA CYS A 50 -10.88 -5.75 6.83
C CYS A 50 -11.86 -6.59 6.03
N PRO A 51 -13.15 -6.27 6.00
CA PRO A 51 -14.06 -7.12 5.22
C PRO A 51 -13.69 -7.21 3.74
N SER A 52 -13.38 -6.10 3.11
CA SER A 52 -13.06 -6.12 1.69
C SER A 52 -11.71 -6.74 1.42
N GLN A 53 -10.74 -6.49 2.27
CA GLN A 53 -9.42 -7.07 2.07
C GLN A 53 -9.47 -8.59 2.27
N CYS A 54 -10.25 -9.04 3.22
CA CYS A 54 -10.39 -10.47 3.45
C CYS A 54 -11.22 -11.11 2.35
N SER A 55 -12.19 -10.40 1.80
CA SER A 55 -12.97 -10.92 0.71
C SER A 55 -12.04 -11.22 -0.47
N ARG A 56 -11.09 -10.34 -0.73
CA ARG A 56 -10.14 -10.55 -1.78
C ARG A 56 -9.24 -11.74 -1.43
N ARG A 57 -8.74 -11.78 -0.21
CA ARG A 57 -7.82 -12.84 0.22
C ARG A 57 -8.48 -14.21 0.12
N CYS A 58 -9.75 -14.29 0.46
CA CYS A 58 -10.47 -15.54 0.48
C CYS A 58 -11.23 -15.86 -0.80
N SER A 59 -11.02 -15.07 -1.85
CA SER A 59 -11.82 -15.21 -3.06
C SER A 59 -11.63 -16.49 -3.84
N ARG A 60 -10.54 -17.18 -3.62
CA ARG A 60 -10.28 -18.38 -4.37
C ARG A 60 -10.31 -19.66 -3.56
N THR A 61 -10.72 -19.61 -2.33
CA THR A 61 -10.76 -20.83 -1.54
C THR A 61 -12.15 -21.40 -1.47
N GLN A 62 -12.27 -22.70 -1.40
CA GLN A 62 -13.56 -23.32 -1.27
C GLN A 62 -14.00 -23.28 0.19
N TYR A 63 -13.11 -22.93 1.10
CA TYR A 63 -13.45 -22.80 2.51
C TYR A 63 -13.64 -21.33 2.82
N HIS A 64 -14.53 -20.71 2.10
CA HIS A 64 -14.72 -19.27 2.18
C HIS A 64 -15.10 -18.77 3.57
N LYS A 65 -16.06 -19.37 4.22
CA LYS A 65 -16.50 -18.89 5.53
C LYS A 65 -15.42 -18.95 6.59
N PRO A 66 -14.73 -20.10 6.76
CA PRO A 66 -13.64 -20.13 7.73
C PRO A 66 -12.54 -19.14 7.37
N CYS A 67 -12.25 -19.00 6.07
CA CYS A 67 -11.23 -18.08 5.64
C CYS A 67 -11.60 -16.67 6.05
N MET A 68 -12.83 -16.26 5.80
CA MET A 68 -13.26 -14.91 6.14
C MET A 68 -13.23 -14.70 7.65
N PHE A 69 -13.66 -15.69 8.41
CA PHE A 69 -13.68 -15.57 9.86
C PHE A 69 -12.27 -15.33 10.41
N PHE A 70 -11.34 -16.18 10.03
CA PHE A 70 -9.98 -16.04 10.54
C PHE A 70 -9.24 -14.85 9.92
N CYS A 71 -9.48 -14.57 8.64
CA CYS A 71 -8.83 -13.44 8.03
C CYS A 71 -9.26 -12.14 8.72
N GLN A 72 -10.55 -11.98 8.98
CA GLN A 72 -11.00 -10.75 9.60
C GLN A 72 -10.51 -10.66 11.03
N LYS A 73 -10.43 -11.78 11.73
CA LYS A 73 -9.93 -11.78 13.09
C LYS A 73 -8.46 -11.33 13.06
N CYS A 74 -7.69 -11.86 12.15
CA CYS A 74 -6.29 -11.50 12.03
C CYS A 74 -6.11 -10.07 11.55
N CYS A 75 -6.96 -9.65 10.62
CA CYS A 75 -6.87 -8.29 10.11
C CYS A 75 -7.18 -7.28 11.23
N ASN A 76 -8.18 -7.55 12.04
CA ASN A 76 -8.52 -6.63 13.10
C ASN A 76 -7.43 -6.54 14.15
N LYS A 77 -6.68 -7.61 14.34
CA LYS A 77 -5.60 -7.57 15.29
C LYS A 77 -4.35 -6.94 14.69
N CYS A 78 -4.01 -7.29 13.48
CA CYS A 78 -2.77 -6.88 12.88
C CYS A 78 -2.88 -5.72 11.90
N LEU A 79 -4.08 -5.39 11.49
CA LEU A 79 -4.35 -4.34 10.50
C LEU A 79 -3.47 -4.49 9.26
N CYS A 80 -3.43 -5.68 8.73
CA CYS A 80 -2.66 -6.00 7.55
C CYS A 80 -3.18 -7.31 6.99
N VAL A 81 -3.41 -7.39 5.69
CA VAL A 81 -3.82 -8.63 5.03
C VAL A 81 -2.87 -8.85 3.86
N PRO A 82 -2.24 -10.01 3.74
CA PRO A 82 -1.26 -10.23 2.67
C PRO A 82 -1.90 -10.11 1.29
N PRO A 83 -1.13 -9.76 0.28
CA PRO A 83 -1.67 -9.60 -1.06
C PRO A 83 -1.95 -10.94 -1.71
N GLY A 84 -2.84 -10.95 -2.67
CA GLY A 84 -3.17 -12.16 -3.41
C GLY A 84 -4.07 -13.09 -2.62
N PHE A 85 -4.12 -14.32 -3.01
CA PHE A 85 -5.02 -15.28 -2.42
C PHE A 85 -4.32 -16.27 -1.52
N TYR A 86 -3.03 -16.40 -1.60
CA TYR A 86 -2.30 -17.38 -0.85
C TYR A 86 -0.85 -16.94 -0.67
N GLY A 87 -0.25 -17.31 0.40
CA GLY A 87 1.15 -16.99 0.65
C GLY A 87 1.35 -15.51 0.84
N ASN A 88 2.47 -15.01 0.43
CA ASN A 88 2.85 -13.61 0.52
C ASN A 88 2.74 -13.03 1.92
N LYS A 89 2.78 -13.87 2.94
CA LYS A 89 2.57 -13.41 4.30
C LYS A 89 3.73 -12.66 4.92
N GLY A 90 4.87 -12.70 4.28
CA GLY A 90 6.04 -11.99 4.82
C GLY A 90 5.85 -10.49 4.93
N VAL A 91 4.93 -9.92 4.15
CA VAL A 91 4.71 -8.48 4.21
C VAL A 91 3.82 -8.11 5.39
N CYS A 92 3.27 -9.09 6.09
CA CYS A 92 2.41 -8.85 7.25
C CYS A 92 2.90 -9.72 8.41
N PRO A 93 4.00 -9.36 9.05
CA PRO A 93 4.59 -10.22 10.09
C PRO A 93 3.62 -10.63 11.21
N CYS A 94 2.80 -9.71 11.69
CA CYS A 94 1.85 -10.03 12.74
C CYS A 94 0.89 -11.12 12.25
N TYR A 95 0.40 -10.96 11.04
CA TYR A 95 -0.54 -11.89 10.44
C TYR A 95 0.18 -13.24 10.23
N ASN A 96 1.38 -13.19 9.74
CA ASN A 96 2.13 -14.37 9.43
C ASN A 96 2.55 -15.17 10.67
N ASN A 97 2.85 -14.48 11.73
CA ASN A 97 3.35 -15.14 12.91
C ASN A 97 2.35 -15.58 13.97
N TRP A 98 1.09 -15.31 13.74
CA TRP A 98 0.07 -15.70 14.72
C TRP A 98 -0.25 -17.18 14.54
N LYS A 99 0.01 -17.98 15.56
CA LYS A 99 -0.14 -19.41 15.47
C LYS A 99 -1.29 -19.93 16.32
N THR A 100 -1.76 -21.11 15.98
CA THR A 100 -2.79 -21.77 16.76
C THR A 100 -2.09 -22.47 17.92
N LYS A 101 -2.85 -23.07 18.79
CA LYS A 101 -2.29 -23.75 19.93
C LYS A 101 -1.43 -24.92 19.46
N GLU A 102 -1.75 -25.51 18.35
CA GLU A 102 -0.99 -26.63 17.85
C GLU A 102 0.25 -26.17 17.08
N GLY A 103 0.46 -24.90 16.98
CA GLY A 103 1.64 -24.40 16.28
C GLY A 103 1.48 -24.13 14.80
N GLY A 104 0.31 -24.36 14.25
CA GLY A 104 0.08 -24.09 12.84
C GLY A 104 -0.34 -22.64 12.63
N PRO A 105 -0.36 -22.18 11.38
CA PRO A 105 -0.74 -20.80 11.11
C PRO A 105 -2.21 -20.57 11.40
N LYS A 106 -2.50 -19.46 12.05
CA LYS A 106 -3.87 -19.14 12.39
C LYS A 106 -4.51 -18.33 11.27
N CYS A 107 -3.76 -17.54 10.61
CA CYS A 107 -4.29 -16.62 9.61
C CYS A 107 -4.15 -17.16 8.20
N PRO A 108 -5.22 -17.14 7.44
CA PRO A 108 -5.13 -17.66 6.08
C PRO A 108 -4.28 -16.79 5.19
#